data_5dfc1fefa21e1c5995d43e2019f6d2a2
#
_entry.id   5dfc1fefa21e1c5995d43e2019f6d2a2
#
_cell.length_a   1.000
_cell.length_b   1.000
_cell.length_c   1.000
_cell.angle_alpha   90.00
_cell.angle_beta   90.00
_cell.angle_gamma   90.00
#
_symmetry.space_group_name_H-M   'P 1'
#
loop_
_entity.id
_entity.type
_entity.pdbx_description
1 polymer ?
#
loop_
_entity_poly.entity_id
_entity_poly.type
_entity_poly.pdbx_seq_one_letter_code
_entity_poly.pdbx_strand_id
1 'polypeptide(L)'
;MKKQITLIFLVCLILPILIRGLWFYQGFYLQIPGAQPPDYIAKNISQPTLSTLVPVEAKIKSQKNQVVFDLAHTNRFSMSEIEALTNALIVKGAEIESIANAKDLADSLRMANALVIIAPTEEFSNEDVQAIRDFTDRGGKLLFIADPTRTYQDYYFDLEDSVQIANHVLEPYGLAFQTDYVYSISHNEGNFRNVYASPSGESELTRNVKQVVFYGTHSISGQMNALLAGDQTTLSSSTDSGGNLVLGALSKNGQVLALGDMGFITSPYYQVSDNYQLVLNIANFLAGEARSRTLTDFPDLFTRPVIVLQTKDISFNKELLSALSDLQATYQPFGISVSTASQAQNNSDLIVLGLYPPSEEINPFIVSFGIDFSPSAAIQGESSPTITPPPAAVGSAAESIATLAPTPTQFTLSNLSSGNNFLIPGFGTIPSKGFSLVLFENSADRNTLILLAETKEKLTDLLKLINTGSLEGCMMQDHIAICPGETTGKTVIVPTSTPIAHTPIPPVSPMETPAG
;
A
#
# COMPACT_ATOMS: atom_id res chain seq x y z
N MET A 1 7.43 -80.73 -32.40
CA MET A 1 7.80 -80.12 -31.09
C MET A 1 8.27 -78.68 -31.23
N LYS A 2 9.25 -78.29 -32.09
CA LYS A 2 9.75 -76.86 -32.13
C LYS A 2 8.65 -75.86 -32.48
N LYS A 3 7.78 -76.13 -33.46
CA LYS A 3 6.69 -75.21 -33.84
C LYS A 3 5.66 -74.98 -32.72
N GLN A 4 5.37 -76.04 -31.93
CA GLN A 4 4.45 -75.90 -30.79
C GLN A 4 5.03 -75.08 -29.64
N ILE A 5 6.33 -75.20 -29.36
CA ILE A 5 7.04 -74.41 -28.35
C ILE A 5 7.06 -72.92 -28.78
N THR A 6 7.33 -72.66 -30.07
CA THR A 6 7.33 -71.26 -30.58
C THR A 6 5.94 -70.62 -30.49
N LEU A 7 4.89 -71.39 -30.76
CA LEU A 7 3.50 -70.93 -30.67
C LEU A 7 3.15 -70.57 -29.20
N ILE A 8 3.50 -71.45 -28.26
CA ILE A 8 3.22 -71.25 -26.86
C ILE A 8 3.97 -69.99 -26.37
N PHE A 9 5.23 -69.81 -26.77
CA PHE A 9 6.02 -68.64 -26.40
C PHE A 9 5.39 -67.35 -26.94
N LEU A 10 4.91 -67.34 -28.19
CA LEU A 10 4.26 -66.22 -28.82
C LEU A 10 2.94 -65.84 -28.10
N VAL A 11 2.16 -66.85 -27.71
CA VAL A 11 0.90 -66.68 -26.97
C VAL A 11 1.19 -66.07 -25.58
N CYS A 12 2.17 -66.59 -24.88
CA CYS A 12 2.57 -66.08 -23.55
C CYS A 12 3.09 -64.63 -23.61
N LEU A 13 3.70 -64.20 -24.71
CA LEU A 13 4.21 -62.85 -24.91
C LEU A 13 3.08 -61.86 -25.29
N ILE A 14 2.19 -62.26 -26.18
CA ILE A 14 1.15 -61.37 -26.73
C ILE A 14 -0.06 -61.25 -25.80
N LEU A 15 -0.44 -62.34 -25.12
CA LEU A 15 -1.64 -62.40 -24.30
C LEU A 15 -1.65 -61.35 -23.16
N PRO A 16 -0.57 -61.14 -22.38
CA PRO A 16 -0.55 -60.09 -21.35
C PRO A 16 -0.69 -58.68 -21.94
N ILE A 17 -0.10 -58.42 -23.09
CA ILE A 17 -0.19 -57.12 -23.78
C ILE A 17 -1.61 -56.86 -24.24
N LEU A 18 -2.27 -57.87 -24.81
CA LEU A 18 -3.68 -57.77 -25.24
C LEU A 18 -4.62 -57.58 -24.05
N ILE A 19 -4.41 -58.31 -22.95
CA ILE A 19 -5.24 -58.19 -21.75
C ILE A 19 -5.06 -56.78 -21.15
N ARG A 20 -3.83 -56.28 -21.10
CA ARG A 20 -3.56 -54.92 -20.59
C ARG A 20 -4.12 -53.83 -21.50
N GLY A 21 -4.04 -53.99 -22.81
CA GLY A 21 -4.63 -53.08 -23.79
C GLY A 21 -6.17 -53.07 -23.69
N LEU A 22 -6.82 -54.22 -23.62
CA LEU A 22 -8.26 -54.32 -23.41
C LEU A 22 -8.69 -53.69 -22.07
N TRP A 23 -7.91 -53.91 -21.00
CA TRP A 23 -8.22 -53.34 -19.69
C TRP A 23 -8.05 -51.83 -19.67
N PHE A 24 -7.04 -51.30 -20.36
CA PHE A 24 -6.75 -49.87 -20.38
C PHE A 24 -7.66 -49.09 -21.34
N TYR A 25 -8.00 -49.64 -22.52
CA TYR A 25 -8.72 -48.91 -23.57
C TYR A 25 -10.22 -49.19 -23.62
N GLN A 26 -10.69 -50.32 -23.13
CA GLN A 26 -12.14 -50.64 -23.16
C GLN A 26 -12.82 -50.61 -21.80
N GLY A 27 -12.07 -50.40 -20.72
CA GLY A 27 -12.59 -50.41 -19.36
C GLY A 27 -13.47 -51.61 -19.10
N PHE A 28 -13.08 -52.60 -18.31
CA PHE A 28 -14.02 -53.55 -17.76
C PHE A 28 -14.98 -52.80 -16.86
N TYR A 29 -16.08 -52.30 -17.41
CA TYR A 29 -17.23 -51.90 -16.61
C TYR A 29 -17.81 -53.15 -15.99
N LEU A 30 -17.28 -53.55 -14.83
CA LEU A 30 -18.05 -54.34 -13.90
C LEU A 30 -19.23 -53.48 -13.50
N GLN A 31 -20.34 -53.55 -14.20
CA GLN A 31 -21.60 -53.07 -13.68
C GLN A 31 -21.89 -53.87 -12.43
N ILE A 32 -21.52 -53.32 -11.26
CA ILE A 32 -21.98 -53.83 -9.99
C ILE A 32 -23.48 -53.50 -9.94
N PRO A 33 -24.36 -54.52 -9.99
CA PRO A 33 -25.80 -54.26 -9.94
C PRO A 33 -26.11 -53.58 -8.63
N GLY A 34 -26.54 -52.36 -8.68
CA GLY A 34 -26.93 -51.58 -7.48
C GLY A 34 -26.17 -50.31 -7.21
N ALA A 35 -25.03 -50.04 -7.88
CA ALA A 35 -24.39 -48.71 -7.79
C ALA A 35 -25.10 -47.74 -8.76
N GLN A 36 -26.23 -47.18 -8.34
CA GLN A 36 -26.74 -45.99 -9.00
C GLN A 36 -25.75 -44.86 -8.73
N PRO A 37 -25.31 -44.11 -9.77
CA PRO A 37 -24.55 -42.90 -9.53
C PRO A 37 -25.40 -41.99 -8.61
N PRO A 38 -24.81 -41.35 -7.63
CA PRO A 38 -25.56 -40.44 -6.76
C PRO A 38 -26.29 -39.45 -7.65
N ASP A 39 -27.61 -39.34 -7.47
CA ASP A 39 -28.43 -38.34 -8.13
C ASP A 39 -27.92 -36.97 -7.66
N TYR A 40 -27.02 -36.37 -8.41
CA TYR A 40 -26.64 -34.98 -8.26
C TYR A 40 -27.85 -34.12 -8.68
N ILE A 41 -28.88 -34.12 -7.86
CA ILE A 41 -29.93 -33.13 -7.99
C ILE A 41 -29.24 -31.79 -7.66
N ALA A 42 -28.93 -31.03 -8.69
CA ALA A 42 -28.43 -29.65 -8.62
C ALA A 42 -29.42 -28.71 -7.91
N LYS A 43 -30.26 -29.24 -7.03
CA LYS A 43 -31.39 -28.55 -6.39
C LYS A 43 -31.02 -27.76 -5.14
N ASN A 44 -29.78 -27.85 -4.67
CA ASN A 44 -29.35 -27.16 -3.45
C ASN A 44 -27.94 -26.54 -3.51
N ILE A 45 -27.44 -26.23 -4.71
CA ILE A 45 -26.41 -25.20 -4.79
C ILE A 45 -27.19 -23.90 -4.60
N SER A 46 -27.26 -23.40 -3.36
CA SER A 46 -27.65 -22.01 -3.12
C SER A 46 -26.71 -21.19 -4.01
N GLN A 47 -27.30 -20.55 -5.04
CA GLN A 47 -26.57 -19.53 -5.77
C GLN A 47 -25.96 -18.60 -4.72
N PRO A 48 -24.64 -18.33 -4.78
CA PRO A 48 -24.10 -17.32 -3.90
C PRO A 48 -24.94 -16.09 -4.14
N THR A 49 -25.73 -15.72 -3.14
CA THR A 49 -26.32 -14.39 -3.10
C THR A 49 -25.14 -13.47 -3.21
N LEU A 50 -25.02 -12.79 -4.35
CA LEU A 50 -24.15 -11.63 -4.45
C LEU A 50 -24.46 -10.81 -3.23
N SER A 51 -23.57 -10.81 -2.23
CA SER A 51 -23.61 -9.83 -1.17
C SER A 51 -23.79 -8.52 -1.88
N THR A 52 -24.95 -7.89 -1.72
CA THR A 52 -25.11 -6.50 -2.08
C THR A 52 -24.01 -5.81 -1.30
N LEU A 53 -22.91 -5.50 -2.00
CA LEU A 53 -21.87 -4.66 -1.47
C LEU A 53 -22.59 -3.40 -1.05
N VAL A 54 -22.91 -3.29 0.24
CA VAL A 54 -23.28 -2.00 0.80
C VAL A 54 -22.11 -1.11 0.42
N PRO A 55 -22.32 -0.04 -0.37
CA PRO A 55 -21.25 0.88 -0.63
C PRO A 55 -20.81 1.38 0.74
N VAL A 56 -19.70 0.85 1.24
CA VAL A 56 -18.98 1.52 2.31
C VAL A 56 -18.59 2.83 1.66
N GLU A 57 -19.21 3.93 2.08
CA GLU A 57 -18.71 5.26 1.76
C GLU A 57 -17.27 5.28 2.28
N ALA A 58 -16.35 4.88 1.42
CA ALA A 58 -14.94 5.03 1.65
C ALA A 58 -14.76 6.55 1.78
N LYS A 59 -14.56 7.03 3.00
CA LYS A 59 -13.99 8.35 3.22
C LYS A 59 -12.69 8.34 2.44
N ILE A 60 -12.73 8.95 1.26
CA ILE A 60 -11.57 9.12 0.40
C ILE A 60 -10.60 9.94 1.23
N LYS A 61 -9.65 9.27 1.89
CA LYS A 61 -8.45 9.91 2.37
C LYS A 61 -7.76 10.43 1.13
N SER A 62 -7.53 11.72 1.05
CA SER A 62 -6.98 12.44 -0.11
C SER A 62 -5.53 12.05 -0.46
N GLN A 63 -4.94 11.05 0.16
CA GLN A 63 -3.68 10.45 -0.23
C GLN A 63 -3.96 9.21 -1.06
N LYS A 64 -3.66 9.29 -2.35
CA LYS A 64 -3.67 8.15 -3.26
C LYS A 64 -2.59 7.17 -2.80
N ASN A 65 -2.99 6.04 -2.24
CA ASN A 65 -2.07 4.94 -1.92
C ASN A 65 -1.77 4.21 -3.22
N GLN A 66 -0.64 4.51 -3.84
CA GLN A 66 -0.23 3.87 -5.08
C GLN A 66 0.55 2.58 -4.78
N VAL A 67 0.10 1.47 -5.36
CA VAL A 67 0.77 0.17 -5.31
C VAL A 67 1.25 -0.19 -6.71
N VAL A 68 2.56 -0.32 -6.86
CA VAL A 68 3.22 -0.59 -8.14
C VAL A 68 3.50 -2.09 -8.26
N PHE A 69 3.10 -2.69 -9.39
CA PHE A 69 3.41 -4.06 -9.73
C PHE A 69 4.53 -4.10 -10.78
N ASP A 70 5.58 -4.81 -10.47
CA ASP A 70 6.66 -5.06 -11.41
C ASP A 70 6.23 -6.10 -12.46
N LEU A 71 6.27 -5.71 -13.74
CA LEU A 71 6.13 -6.57 -14.91
C LEU A 71 7.33 -6.42 -15.85
N ALA A 72 8.34 -5.64 -15.43
CA ALA A 72 9.50 -5.29 -16.24
C ALA A 72 10.58 -6.37 -16.25
N HIS A 73 10.60 -7.22 -15.22
CA HIS A 73 11.61 -8.28 -15.06
C HIS A 73 11.09 -9.65 -15.50
N THR A 74 10.31 -9.66 -16.60
CA THR A 74 9.70 -10.87 -17.20
C THR A 74 9.02 -11.76 -16.16
N ASN A 75 8.23 -11.13 -15.33
CA ASN A 75 7.53 -11.75 -14.19
C ASN A 75 6.54 -12.81 -14.66
N ARG A 76 6.56 -14.00 -14.06
CA ARG A 76 5.79 -15.18 -14.47
C ARG A 76 4.40 -15.23 -13.85
N PHE A 77 3.64 -14.14 -13.99
CA PHE A 77 2.24 -14.07 -13.58
C PHE A 77 1.46 -13.13 -14.49
N SER A 78 0.14 -13.18 -14.39
CA SER A 78 -0.76 -12.20 -15.01
C SER A 78 -1.59 -11.51 -13.94
N MET A 79 -2.00 -10.26 -14.18
CA MET A 79 -2.85 -9.51 -13.25
C MET A 79 -4.18 -10.20 -12.96
N SER A 80 -4.70 -10.99 -13.91
CA SER A 80 -5.92 -11.79 -13.73
C SER A 80 -5.75 -12.96 -12.76
N GLU A 81 -4.54 -13.50 -12.60
CA GLU A 81 -4.30 -14.59 -11.63
C GLU A 81 -4.34 -14.09 -10.18
N ILE A 82 -4.02 -12.82 -9.96
CA ILE A 82 -3.93 -12.19 -8.63
C ILE A 82 -5.12 -11.27 -8.31
N GLU A 83 -6.27 -11.47 -8.97
CA GLU A 83 -7.48 -10.66 -8.76
C GLU A 83 -7.89 -10.57 -7.29
N ALA A 84 -7.69 -11.61 -6.50
CA ALA A 84 -8.00 -11.58 -5.07
C ALA A 84 -7.21 -10.49 -4.33
N LEU A 85 -5.93 -10.33 -4.66
CA LEU A 85 -5.07 -9.30 -4.07
C LEU A 85 -5.41 -7.91 -4.62
N THR A 86 -5.53 -7.77 -5.95
CA THR A 86 -5.81 -6.48 -6.57
C THR A 86 -7.17 -5.92 -6.15
N ASN A 87 -8.20 -6.77 -6.06
CA ASN A 87 -9.51 -6.36 -5.55
C ASN A 87 -9.45 -5.94 -4.08
N ALA A 88 -8.70 -6.67 -3.24
CA ALA A 88 -8.51 -6.29 -1.84
C ALA A 88 -7.81 -4.93 -1.71
N LEU A 89 -6.82 -4.63 -2.56
CA LEU A 89 -6.13 -3.34 -2.62
C LEU A 89 -7.07 -2.21 -3.06
N ILE A 90 -7.88 -2.42 -4.11
CA ILE A 90 -8.85 -1.44 -4.60
C ILE A 90 -9.89 -1.11 -3.51
N VAL A 91 -10.39 -2.11 -2.77
CA VAL A 91 -11.33 -1.90 -1.65
C VAL A 91 -10.68 -1.05 -0.54
N LYS A 92 -9.34 -1.10 -0.40
CA LYS A 92 -8.60 -0.25 0.54
C LYS A 92 -8.31 1.16 -0.01
N GLY A 93 -8.76 1.47 -1.22
CA GLY A 93 -8.54 2.76 -1.89
C GLY A 93 -7.14 2.88 -2.50
N ALA A 94 -6.44 1.76 -2.74
CA ALA A 94 -5.17 1.78 -3.45
C ALA A 94 -5.39 1.99 -4.95
N GLU A 95 -4.54 2.79 -5.55
CA GLU A 95 -4.39 2.91 -7.00
C GLU A 95 -3.32 1.92 -7.46
N ILE A 96 -3.66 1.09 -8.45
CA ILE A 96 -2.77 0.05 -8.94
C ILE A 96 -2.10 0.54 -10.22
N GLU A 97 -0.79 0.51 -10.24
CA GLU A 97 0.04 0.78 -11.40
C GLU A 97 0.89 -0.44 -11.74
N SER A 98 1.23 -0.62 -13.02
CA SER A 98 2.13 -1.68 -13.49
C SER A 98 3.24 -1.06 -14.32
N ILE A 99 4.49 -1.43 -14.04
CA ILE A 99 5.65 -1.03 -14.82
C ILE A 99 6.06 -2.18 -15.75
N ALA A 100 6.18 -1.88 -17.04
CA ALA A 100 6.59 -2.85 -18.06
C ALA A 100 8.03 -2.66 -18.53
N ASN A 101 8.73 -1.63 -18.05
CA ASN A 101 10.09 -1.30 -18.44
C ASN A 101 10.92 -1.02 -17.18
N ALA A 102 12.04 -1.73 -17.00
CA ALA A 102 12.89 -1.59 -15.82
C ALA A 102 13.41 -0.15 -15.61
N LYS A 103 13.60 0.61 -16.69
CA LYS A 103 14.03 2.01 -16.60
C LYS A 103 13.05 2.92 -15.86
N ASP A 104 11.78 2.53 -15.80
CA ASP A 104 10.72 3.31 -15.17
C ASP A 104 10.58 2.98 -13.66
N LEU A 105 11.29 1.95 -13.16
CA LEU A 105 11.17 1.48 -11.79
C LEU A 105 11.45 2.59 -10.77
N ALA A 106 12.60 3.24 -10.88
CA ALA A 106 13.00 4.28 -9.93
C ALA A 106 12.03 5.46 -9.91
N ASP A 107 11.52 5.88 -11.07
CA ASP A 107 10.55 6.98 -11.18
C ASP A 107 9.18 6.58 -10.63
N SER A 108 8.69 5.37 -10.93
CA SER A 108 7.42 4.87 -10.38
C SER A 108 7.47 4.74 -8.85
N LEU A 109 8.62 4.35 -8.29
CA LEU A 109 8.80 4.25 -6.83
C LEU A 109 8.74 5.61 -6.11
N ARG A 110 8.94 6.73 -6.80
CA ARG A 110 8.83 8.07 -6.21
C ARG A 110 7.42 8.33 -5.68
N MET A 111 6.39 7.92 -6.42
CA MET A 111 4.99 8.12 -6.02
C MET A 111 4.40 6.94 -5.24
N ALA A 112 4.98 5.75 -5.36
CA ALA A 112 4.48 4.52 -4.77
C ALA A 112 4.47 4.52 -3.23
N ASN A 113 3.52 3.81 -2.65
CA ASN A 113 3.51 3.42 -1.24
C ASN A 113 4.04 1.99 -1.07
N ALA A 114 3.78 1.14 -2.07
CA ALA A 114 4.24 -0.24 -2.07
C ALA A 114 4.68 -0.69 -3.46
N LEU A 115 5.63 -1.63 -3.48
CA LEU A 115 6.08 -2.37 -4.66
C LEU A 115 5.75 -3.84 -4.49
N VAL A 116 5.25 -4.46 -5.54
CA VAL A 116 4.94 -5.89 -5.60
C VAL A 116 5.76 -6.52 -6.71
N ILE A 117 6.62 -7.49 -6.36
CA ILE A 117 7.43 -8.28 -7.28
C ILE A 117 7.02 -9.74 -7.13
N ILE A 118 6.61 -10.38 -8.22
CA ILE A 118 6.16 -11.78 -8.22
C ILE A 118 6.89 -12.56 -9.31
N ALA A 119 7.58 -13.61 -8.93
CA ALA A 119 8.25 -14.57 -9.80
C ALA A 119 9.02 -13.91 -10.98
N PRO A 120 9.96 -12.98 -10.72
CA PRO A 120 10.79 -12.39 -11.76
C PRO A 120 11.74 -13.43 -12.37
N THR A 121 12.05 -13.32 -13.66
CA THR A 121 12.99 -14.18 -14.38
C THR A 121 14.11 -13.42 -15.08
N GLU A 122 14.17 -12.11 -14.96
CA GLU A 122 15.28 -11.26 -15.36
C GLU A 122 15.94 -10.63 -14.14
N GLU A 123 17.25 -10.45 -14.21
CA GLU A 123 18.04 -9.87 -13.14
C GLU A 123 17.72 -8.38 -12.94
N PHE A 124 17.68 -7.95 -11.69
CA PHE A 124 17.63 -6.55 -11.31
C PHE A 124 19.03 -5.95 -11.41
N SER A 125 19.16 -4.78 -11.99
CA SER A 125 20.42 -4.05 -11.97
C SER A 125 20.77 -3.59 -10.55
N ASN A 126 22.04 -3.26 -10.29
CA ASN A 126 22.42 -2.69 -8.98
C ASN A 126 21.69 -1.36 -8.71
N GLU A 127 21.38 -0.60 -9.75
CA GLU A 127 20.59 0.63 -9.68
C GLU A 127 19.16 0.36 -9.25
N ASP A 128 18.53 -0.71 -9.77
CA ASP A 128 17.18 -1.13 -9.37
C ASP A 128 17.14 -1.56 -7.91
N VAL A 129 18.11 -2.40 -7.49
CA VAL A 129 18.23 -2.85 -6.10
C VAL A 129 18.44 -1.66 -5.17
N GLN A 130 19.26 -0.68 -5.56
CA GLN A 130 19.46 0.53 -4.77
C GLN A 130 18.19 1.39 -4.70
N ALA A 131 17.46 1.55 -5.80
CA ALA A 131 16.20 2.29 -5.83
C ALA A 131 15.13 1.64 -4.91
N ILE A 132 15.04 0.30 -4.94
CA ILE A 132 14.15 -0.47 -4.05
C ILE A 132 14.57 -0.28 -2.57
N ARG A 133 15.86 -0.29 -2.29
CA ARG A 133 16.39 -0.06 -0.95
C ARG A 133 16.07 1.34 -0.45
N ASP A 134 16.38 2.37 -1.23
CA ASP A 134 16.08 3.76 -0.88
C ASP A 134 14.59 4.00 -0.66
N PHE A 135 13.75 3.32 -1.44
CA PHE A 135 12.30 3.32 -1.29
C PHE A 135 11.86 2.70 0.04
N THR A 136 12.38 1.52 0.38
CA THR A 136 12.01 0.82 1.63
C THR A 136 12.59 1.47 2.87
N ASP A 137 13.79 2.05 2.81
CA ASP A 137 14.42 2.80 3.90
C ASP A 137 13.59 4.05 4.29
N ARG A 138 12.81 4.59 3.35
CA ARG A 138 11.86 5.68 3.56
C ARG A 138 10.45 5.22 3.94
N GLY A 139 10.28 3.94 4.28
CA GLY A 139 9.02 3.37 4.76
C GLY A 139 8.15 2.74 3.68
N GLY A 140 8.60 2.71 2.40
CA GLY A 140 7.93 1.99 1.32
C GLY A 140 7.81 0.50 1.64
N LYS A 141 6.73 -0.14 1.22
CA LYS A 141 6.48 -1.56 1.46
C LYS A 141 6.86 -2.39 0.23
N LEU A 142 7.58 -3.48 0.43
CA LEU A 142 7.87 -4.45 -0.63
C LEU A 142 7.19 -5.78 -0.31
N LEU A 143 6.40 -6.28 -1.24
CA LEU A 143 6.00 -7.68 -1.29
C LEU A 143 6.83 -8.37 -2.37
N PHE A 144 7.61 -9.36 -1.97
CA PHE A 144 8.35 -10.22 -2.88
C PHE A 144 7.83 -11.65 -2.79
N ILE A 145 7.36 -12.21 -3.90
CA ILE A 145 6.89 -13.59 -3.99
C ILE A 145 7.79 -14.33 -4.98
N ALA A 146 8.48 -15.37 -4.50
CA ALA A 146 9.11 -16.36 -5.36
C ALA A 146 8.18 -17.58 -5.47
N ASP A 147 8.27 -18.32 -6.57
CA ASP A 147 7.41 -19.49 -6.78
C ASP A 147 8.16 -20.54 -7.60
N PRO A 148 8.51 -21.69 -7.00
CA PRO A 148 9.25 -22.75 -7.70
C PRO A 148 8.44 -23.40 -8.84
N THR A 149 7.13 -23.21 -8.86
CA THR A 149 6.27 -23.78 -9.92
C THR A 149 6.29 -22.94 -11.20
N ARG A 150 6.81 -21.70 -11.13
CA ARG A 150 6.86 -20.76 -12.24
C ARG A 150 8.16 -20.81 -13.04
N THR A 151 9.14 -21.62 -12.63
CA THR A 151 10.46 -21.71 -13.26
C THR A 151 10.52 -22.68 -14.44
N TYR A 152 9.65 -23.68 -14.49
CA TYR A 152 9.73 -24.79 -15.44
C TYR A 152 9.18 -24.52 -16.85
N GLN A 153 8.82 -23.30 -17.18
CA GLN A 153 8.24 -22.99 -18.51
C GLN A 153 9.29 -22.86 -19.62
N ASP A 154 10.55 -22.58 -19.24
CA ASP A 154 11.65 -22.46 -20.19
C ASP A 154 12.75 -23.48 -19.90
N TYR A 155 13.19 -24.19 -20.94
CA TYR A 155 14.22 -25.23 -20.84
C TYR A 155 15.58 -24.74 -20.30
N TYR A 156 15.83 -23.43 -20.34
CA TYR A 156 17.09 -22.80 -19.96
C TYR A 156 17.03 -22.02 -18.62
N PHE A 157 15.89 -22.02 -17.95
CA PHE A 157 15.69 -21.29 -16.69
C PHE A 157 15.33 -22.28 -15.59
N ASP A 158 16.17 -22.45 -14.62
CA ASP A 158 15.98 -23.43 -13.55
C ASP A 158 15.62 -22.76 -12.19
N LEU A 159 15.50 -23.59 -11.17
CA LEU A 159 15.13 -23.18 -9.83
C LEU A 159 16.24 -22.30 -9.19
N GLU A 160 17.50 -22.60 -9.51
CA GLU A 160 18.65 -21.89 -8.97
C GLU A 160 18.70 -20.45 -9.52
N ASP A 161 18.46 -20.26 -10.80
CA ASP A 161 18.43 -18.93 -11.44
C ASP A 161 17.36 -18.04 -10.79
N SER A 162 16.14 -18.56 -10.57
CA SER A 162 15.05 -17.79 -9.96
C SER A 162 15.36 -17.38 -8.53
N VAL A 163 16.01 -18.27 -7.76
CA VAL A 163 16.41 -18.01 -6.38
C VAL A 163 17.54 -16.99 -6.33
N GLN A 164 18.50 -17.04 -7.26
CA GLN A 164 19.58 -16.04 -7.34
C GLN A 164 19.03 -14.64 -7.63
N ILE A 165 18.12 -14.51 -8.59
CA ILE A 165 17.45 -13.24 -8.92
C ILE A 165 16.72 -12.68 -7.70
N ALA A 166 15.93 -13.53 -7.02
CA ALA A 166 15.19 -13.12 -5.83
C ALA A 166 16.13 -12.68 -4.69
N ASN A 167 17.19 -13.46 -4.45
CA ASN A 167 18.11 -13.21 -3.35
C ASN A 167 18.98 -11.96 -3.60
N HIS A 168 19.27 -11.61 -4.85
CA HIS A 168 19.96 -10.36 -5.17
C HIS A 168 19.17 -9.13 -4.67
N VAL A 169 17.84 -9.15 -4.78
CA VAL A 169 16.98 -8.08 -4.27
C VAL A 169 16.82 -8.17 -2.74
N LEU A 170 16.78 -9.38 -2.16
CA LEU A 170 16.42 -9.60 -0.77
C LEU A 170 17.61 -9.63 0.21
N GLU A 171 18.83 -9.82 -0.27
CA GLU A 171 20.05 -9.86 0.54
C GLU A 171 20.20 -8.63 1.47
N PRO A 172 19.96 -7.37 1.00
CA PRO A 172 20.08 -6.18 1.85
C PRO A 172 19.16 -6.20 3.07
N TYR A 173 18.09 -7.00 3.04
CA TYR A 173 17.10 -7.13 4.11
C TYR A 173 17.32 -8.34 5.02
N GLY A 174 18.37 -9.11 4.75
CA GLY A 174 18.69 -10.33 5.49
C GLY A 174 17.71 -11.47 5.24
N LEU A 175 17.04 -11.48 4.09
CA LEU A 175 16.11 -12.51 3.64
C LEU A 175 16.74 -13.30 2.49
N ALA A 176 16.53 -14.61 2.46
CA ALA A 176 16.99 -15.44 1.35
C ALA A 176 16.07 -16.65 1.15
N PHE A 177 15.58 -16.84 -0.07
CA PHE A 177 14.94 -18.09 -0.49
C PHE A 177 15.99 -19.20 -0.64
N GLN A 178 15.57 -20.42 -0.34
CA GLN A 178 16.39 -21.61 -0.58
C GLN A 178 16.07 -22.21 -1.96
N THR A 179 17.08 -22.83 -2.57
CA THR A 179 16.92 -23.56 -3.83
C THR A 179 16.23 -24.90 -3.57
N ASP A 180 14.96 -24.84 -3.18
CA ASP A 180 14.15 -26.00 -2.85
C ASP A 180 12.69 -25.79 -3.25
N TYR A 181 11.91 -26.83 -3.18
CA TYR A 181 10.49 -26.77 -2.90
C TYR A 181 10.21 -27.52 -1.60
N VAL A 182 9.27 -27.00 -0.82
CA VAL A 182 8.85 -27.63 0.43
C VAL A 182 7.73 -28.60 0.16
N TYR A 183 7.75 -29.74 0.84
CA TYR A 183 6.75 -30.78 0.70
C TYR A 183 6.44 -31.46 2.04
N SER A 184 5.28 -32.13 2.13
CA SER A 184 4.92 -33.02 3.24
C SER A 184 4.19 -34.23 2.68
N ILE A 185 4.68 -35.44 3.02
CA ILE A 185 4.05 -36.70 2.58
C ILE A 185 2.83 -37.02 3.43
N SER A 186 2.88 -36.73 4.72
CA SER A 186 1.88 -37.16 5.71
C SER A 186 0.81 -36.14 6.02
N HIS A 187 1.11 -34.83 5.88
CA HIS A 187 0.20 -33.74 6.23
C HIS A 187 0.20 -32.67 5.12
N ASN A 188 -0.68 -32.85 4.16
CA ASN A 188 -0.78 -31.99 2.99
C ASN A 188 -2.25 -31.84 2.53
N GLU A 189 -2.52 -30.85 1.67
CA GLU A 189 -3.83 -30.60 1.08
C GLU A 189 -3.96 -31.37 -0.24
N GLY A 190 -4.09 -32.70 -0.18
CA GLY A 190 -4.35 -33.55 -1.35
C GLY A 190 -3.17 -33.79 -2.29
N ASN A 191 -2.08 -33.04 -2.17
CA ASN A 191 -0.85 -33.19 -2.92
C ASN A 191 0.33 -32.91 -1.99
N PHE A 192 1.39 -33.72 -2.06
CA PHE A 192 2.56 -33.59 -1.19
C PHE A 192 3.26 -32.21 -1.26
N ARG A 193 3.08 -31.46 -2.35
CA ARG A 193 3.59 -30.08 -2.50
C ARG A 193 2.65 -29.01 -1.96
N ASN A 194 1.41 -29.36 -1.65
CA ASN A 194 0.44 -28.45 -1.05
C ASN A 194 0.58 -28.51 0.46
N VAL A 195 1.39 -27.63 1.02
CA VAL A 195 1.78 -27.70 2.43
C VAL A 195 0.94 -26.74 3.26
N TYR A 196 0.57 -27.18 4.45
CA TYR A 196 -0.04 -26.33 5.44
C TYR A 196 1.03 -25.49 6.13
N ALA A 197 0.75 -24.20 6.31
CA ALA A 197 1.55 -23.27 7.08
C ALA A 197 0.71 -22.58 8.14
N SER A 198 1.30 -22.37 9.30
CA SER A 198 0.65 -21.71 10.44
C SER A 198 1.48 -20.51 10.90
N PRO A 199 0.85 -19.51 11.56
CA PRO A 199 1.56 -18.37 12.12
C PRO A 199 2.66 -18.81 13.10
N SER A 200 3.85 -18.23 12.95
CA SER A 200 5.00 -18.47 13.85
C SER A 200 4.97 -17.55 15.08
N GLY A 201 4.07 -16.56 15.11
CA GLY A 201 3.92 -15.59 16.18
C GLY A 201 2.79 -14.61 15.89
N GLU A 202 2.55 -13.70 16.82
CA GLU A 202 1.55 -12.64 16.63
C GLU A 202 2.08 -11.55 15.70
N SER A 203 1.30 -11.25 14.65
CA SER A 203 1.59 -10.18 13.69
C SER A 203 0.30 -9.68 13.07
N GLU A 204 0.26 -8.41 12.66
CA GLU A 204 -0.85 -7.87 11.87
C GLU A 204 -1.03 -8.63 10.55
N LEU A 205 0.07 -9.11 9.95
CA LEU A 205 0.04 -9.91 8.72
C LEU A 205 -0.59 -11.29 8.92
N THR A 206 -0.55 -11.82 10.13
CA THR A 206 -1.16 -13.13 10.47
C THR A 206 -2.40 -12.99 11.33
N ARG A 207 -2.94 -11.77 11.48
CA ARG A 207 -4.17 -11.54 12.26
C ARG A 207 -5.34 -12.35 11.69
N ASN A 208 -6.04 -13.09 12.55
CA ASN A 208 -7.16 -13.97 12.21
C ASN A 208 -6.81 -15.10 11.23
N VAL A 209 -5.54 -15.39 11.02
CA VAL A 209 -5.06 -16.54 10.25
C VAL A 209 -4.71 -17.65 11.24
N LYS A 210 -5.25 -18.84 11.04
CA LYS A 210 -4.89 -20.05 11.81
C LYS A 210 -4.01 -20.97 10.98
N GLN A 211 -4.38 -21.17 9.73
CA GLN A 211 -3.69 -22.05 8.81
C GLN A 211 -3.92 -21.59 7.37
N VAL A 212 -2.88 -21.59 6.57
CA VAL A 212 -2.93 -21.35 5.12
C VAL A 212 -2.38 -22.57 4.36
N VAL A 213 -2.68 -22.64 3.07
CA VAL A 213 -2.13 -23.67 2.19
C VAL A 213 -1.28 -23.00 1.12
N PHE A 214 -0.03 -23.43 1.00
CA PHE A 214 0.86 -23.07 -0.10
C PHE A 214 0.94 -24.19 -1.13
N TYR A 215 0.96 -23.86 -2.42
CA TYR A 215 0.83 -24.78 -3.56
C TYR A 215 2.16 -24.95 -4.32
N GLY A 216 3.19 -25.35 -3.60
CA GLY A 216 4.57 -25.39 -4.06
C GLY A 216 5.29 -24.13 -3.63
N THR A 217 6.11 -24.22 -2.60
CA THR A 217 6.72 -23.04 -1.97
C THR A 217 8.21 -23.25 -1.75
N HIS A 218 8.99 -22.18 -1.88
CA HIS A 218 10.36 -22.15 -1.35
C HIS A 218 10.36 -22.02 0.17
N SER A 219 11.38 -22.56 0.82
CA SER A 219 11.70 -22.17 2.18
C SER A 219 12.54 -20.89 2.23
N ILE A 220 12.45 -20.18 3.36
CA ILE A 220 13.11 -18.88 3.56
C ILE A 220 14.06 -18.99 4.74
N SER A 221 15.26 -18.44 4.59
CA SER A 221 16.27 -18.36 5.64
C SER A 221 16.78 -16.93 5.83
N GLY A 222 17.54 -16.70 6.89
CA GLY A 222 18.20 -15.42 7.13
C GLY A 222 17.87 -14.81 8.49
N GLN A 223 18.16 -13.51 8.64
CA GLN A 223 17.90 -12.73 9.84
C GLN A 223 16.55 -12.01 9.75
N MET A 224 15.46 -12.71 10.01
CA MET A 224 14.10 -12.31 9.72
C MET A 224 13.16 -12.48 10.91
N ASN A 225 11.94 -11.96 10.78
CA ASN A 225 10.80 -12.31 11.60
C ASN A 225 9.99 -13.38 10.84
N ALA A 226 10.04 -14.64 11.29
CA ALA A 226 9.24 -15.69 10.70
C ALA A 226 7.75 -15.39 10.91
N LEU A 227 6.97 -15.39 9.83
CA LEU A 227 5.53 -15.13 9.87
C LEU A 227 4.72 -16.41 9.76
N LEU A 228 5.08 -17.24 8.78
CA LEU A 228 4.40 -18.48 8.45
C LEU A 228 5.42 -19.60 8.37
N ALA A 229 5.15 -20.70 9.02
CA ALA A 229 5.99 -21.88 8.96
C ALA A 229 5.15 -23.13 8.74
N GLY A 230 5.74 -24.10 8.04
CA GLY A 230 5.23 -25.46 7.98
C GLY A 230 5.34 -26.15 9.34
N ASP A 231 4.73 -27.30 9.47
CA ASP A 231 4.85 -28.11 10.67
C ASP A 231 6.11 -29.01 10.68
N GLN A 232 6.21 -29.89 11.67
CA GLN A 232 7.34 -30.81 11.79
C GLN A 232 7.43 -31.85 10.66
N THR A 233 6.38 -32.01 9.86
CA THR A 233 6.33 -32.97 8.73
C THR A 233 6.78 -32.34 7.42
N THR A 234 7.00 -31.03 7.38
CA THR A 234 7.49 -30.34 6.19
C THR A 234 8.96 -30.62 5.96
N LEU A 235 9.29 -30.92 4.72
CA LEU A 235 10.64 -31.28 4.27
C LEU A 235 11.07 -30.37 3.12
N SER A 236 12.36 -30.10 3.04
CA SER A 236 12.98 -29.43 1.90
C SER A 236 13.44 -30.45 0.85
N SER A 237 13.14 -30.21 -0.42
CA SER A 237 13.56 -31.09 -1.52
C SER A 237 15.06 -31.11 -1.77
N SER A 238 15.79 -30.11 -1.28
CA SER A 238 17.25 -30.06 -1.44
C SER A 238 18.01 -30.94 -0.46
N THR A 239 17.42 -31.22 0.72
CA THR A 239 18.10 -31.95 1.81
C THR A 239 17.32 -33.16 2.32
N ASP A 240 16.05 -33.34 1.89
CA ASP A 240 15.08 -34.31 2.44
C ASP A 240 14.96 -34.25 3.97
N SER A 241 15.29 -33.10 4.52
CA SER A 241 15.21 -32.82 5.96
C SER A 241 14.39 -31.53 6.15
N GLY A 242 13.96 -31.27 7.38
CA GLY A 242 13.19 -30.08 7.63
C GLY A 242 12.52 -30.09 9.00
N GLY A 243 11.28 -29.73 9.03
CA GLY A 243 10.48 -29.45 10.22
C GLY A 243 10.44 -27.96 10.52
N ASN A 244 9.24 -27.42 10.61
CA ASN A 244 9.00 -25.99 10.89
C ASN A 244 9.72 -25.03 9.92
N LEU A 245 9.83 -25.40 8.64
CA LEU A 245 10.45 -24.56 7.62
C LEU A 245 9.68 -23.26 7.46
N VAL A 246 10.37 -22.13 7.42
CA VAL A 246 9.75 -20.82 7.23
C VAL A 246 9.36 -20.66 5.76
N LEU A 247 8.10 -20.30 5.51
CA LEU A 247 7.50 -20.19 4.17
C LEU A 247 7.04 -18.77 3.87
N GLY A 248 6.93 -17.95 4.92
CA GLY A 248 6.64 -16.51 4.83
C GLY A 248 7.41 -15.76 5.92
N ALA A 249 8.07 -14.67 5.55
CA ALA A 249 8.93 -13.91 6.44
C ALA A 249 8.84 -12.41 6.22
N LEU A 250 9.01 -11.65 7.31
CA LEU A 250 9.11 -10.20 7.30
C LEU A 250 10.53 -9.78 7.66
N SER A 251 11.09 -8.82 6.94
CA SER A 251 12.38 -8.22 7.28
C SER A 251 12.36 -7.63 8.70
N LYS A 252 13.53 -7.45 9.31
CA LYS A 252 13.63 -6.90 10.68
C LYS A 252 13.07 -5.48 10.79
N ASN A 253 13.20 -4.66 9.74
CA ASN A 253 12.66 -3.30 9.70
C ASN A 253 11.15 -3.27 9.40
N GLY A 254 10.51 -4.42 9.12
CA GLY A 254 9.08 -4.50 8.86
C GLY A 254 8.62 -3.95 7.50
N GLN A 255 9.55 -3.71 6.55
CA GLN A 255 9.20 -3.12 5.26
C GLN A 255 9.09 -4.14 4.13
N VAL A 256 9.76 -5.30 4.24
CA VAL A 256 9.83 -6.31 3.18
C VAL A 256 9.18 -7.62 3.62
N LEU A 257 8.11 -7.99 2.93
CA LEU A 257 7.43 -9.28 3.09
C LEU A 257 7.86 -10.22 1.96
N ALA A 258 8.45 -11.35 2.32
CA ALA A 258 8.83 -12.42 1.40
C ALA A 258 7.92 -13.64 1.59
N LEU A 259 7.40 -14.18 0.49
CA LEU A 259 6.56 -15.38 0.46
C LEU A 259 7.07 -16.34 -0.62
N GLY A 260 7.11 -17.63 -0.32
CA GLY A 260 7.69 -18.65 -1.19
C GLY A 260 6.75 -19.21 -2.27
N ASP A 261 5.53 -18.74 -2.35
CA ASP A 261 4.49 -19.25 -3.26
C ASP A 261 3.54 -18.13 -3.69
N MET A 262 3.10 -18.13 -4.93
CA MET A 262 2.00 -17.27 -5.36
C MET A 262 0.67 -18.05 -5.53
N GLY A 263 0.70 -19.35 -5.54
CA GLY A 263 -0.49 -20.20 -5.77
C GLY A 263 -1.63 -19.86 -4.81
N PHE A 264 -1.32 -19.57 -3.55
CA PHE A 264 -2.32 -19.27 -2.52
C PHE A 264 -3.20 -18.04 -2.81
N ILE A 265 -2.75 -17.09 -3.65
CA ILE A 265 -3.53 -15.90 -4.03
C ILE A 265 -4.33 -16.10 -5.31
N THR A 266 -4.11 -17.21 -6.03
CA THR A 266 -4.76 -17.49 -7.32
C THR A 266 -6.12 -18.18 -7.13
N SER A 267 -7.00 -18.04 -8.11
CA SER A 267 -8.29 -18.76 -8.14
C SER A 267 -8.07 -20.23 -8.55
N PRO A 268 -8.71 -21.19 -7.88
CA PRO A 268 -9.65 -21.08 -6.75
C PRO A 268 -8.96 -21.13 -5.38
N TYR A 269 -7.65 -21.27 -5.31
CA TYR A 269 -6.86 -21.60 -4.14
C TYR A 269 -6.90 -20.54 -3.02
N TYR A 270 -7.13 -19.28 -3.37
CA TYR A 270 -7.30 -18.24 -2.34
C TYR A 270 -8.51 -18.50 -1.41
N GLN A 271 -9.46 -19.37 -1.82
CA GLN A 271 -10.64 -19.71 -1.02
C GLN A 271 -10.39 -20.86 -0.03
N VAL A 272 -9.22 -21.48 -0.10
CA VAL A 272 -8.88 -22.64 0.74
C VAL A 272 -8.33 -22.17 2.08
N SER A 273 -8.79 -22.78 3.16
CA SER A 273 -8.35 -22.44 4.54
C SER A 273 -8.49 -20.92 4.82
N ASP A 274 -7.46 -20.31 5.40
CA ASP A 274 -7.43 -18.87 5.69
C ASP A 274 -6.62 -18.09 4.64
N ASN A 275 -6.43 -18.63 3.42
CA ASN A 275 -5.66 -17.96 2.36
C ASN A 275 -6.22 -16.57 2.04
N TYR A 276 -7.55 -16.44 1.94
CA TYR A 276 -8.17 -15.13 1.67
C TYR A 276 -7.95 -14.13 2.82
N GLN A 277 -7.97 -14.60 4.07
CA GLN A 277 -7.64 -13.73 5.21
C GLN A 277 -6.18 -13.23 5.14
N LEU A 278 -5.25 -14.10 4.73
CA LEU A 278 -3.87 -13.69 4.50
C LEU A 278 -3.77 -12.65 3.37
N VAL A 279 -4.50 -12.85 2.25
CA VAL A 279 -4.57 -11.86 1.16
C VAL A 279 -5.08 -10.49 1.65
N LEU A 280 -6.11 -10.47 2.49
CA LEU A 280 -6.62 -9.22 3.08
C LEU A 280 -5.59 -8.54 3.98
N ASN A 281 -4.84 -9.32 4.75
CA ASN A 281 -3.78 -8.79 5.62
C ASN A 281 -2.60 -8.25 4.79
N ILE A 282 -2.23 -8.92 3.69
CA ILE A 282 -1.22 -8.44 2.74
C ILE A 282 -1.67 -7.12 2.10
N ALA A 283 -2.94 -7.03 1.68
CA ALA A 283 -3.49 -5.79 1.14
C ALA A 283 -3.46 -4.65 2.18
N ASN A 284 -3.71 -4.93 3.46
CA ASN A 284 -3.56 -3.96 4.54
C ASN A 284 -2.10 -3.51 4.71
N PHE A 285 -1.15 -4.43 4.60
CA PHE A 285 0.28 -4.13 4.69
C PHE A 285 0.74 -3.22 3.54
N LEU A 286 0.30 -3.49 2.31
CA LEU A 286 0.68 -2.73 1.12
C LEU A 286 -0.02 -1.37 1.03
N ALA A 287 -1.30 -1.30 1.41
CA ALA A 287 -2.10 -0.08 1.42
C ALA A 287 -2.03 0.66 2.79
N GLY A 288 -1.12 0.27 3.66
CA GLY A 288 -0.99 0.80 5.02
C GLY A 288 -0.49 2.25 5.09
N GLU A 289 0.20 2.58 6.18
CA GLU A 289 0.67 3.93 6.46
C GLU A 289 1.48 4.54 5.31
N ALA A 290 1.24 5.84 5.07
CA ALA A 290 2.00 6.58 4.09
C ALA A 290 3.48 6.60 4.48
N ARG A 291 4.36 6.30 3.50
CA ARG A 291 5.80 6.43 3.70
C ARG A 291 6.22 7.90 3.79
N SER A 292 7.38 8.12 4.36
CA SER A 292 8.05 9.42 4.34
C SER A 292 8.35 9.84 2.89
N ARG A 293 7.95 11.06 2.50
CA ARG A 293 8.12 11.61 1.16
C ARG A 293 9.00 12.84 1.19
N THR A 294 9.92 12.92 0.24
CA THR A 294 10.75 14.10 -0.01
C THR A 294 10.20 14.92 -1.18
N LEU A 295 10.71 16.12 -1.39
CA LEU A 295 10.31 16.92 -2.56
C LEU A 295 10.56 16.20 -3.90
N THR A 296 11.60 15.37 -3.98
CA THR A 296 11.92 14.61 -5.19
C THR A 296 10.94 13.47 -5.48
N ASP A 297 10.12 13.08 -4.52
CA ASP A 297 9.06 12.09 -4.74
C ASP A 297 7.86 12.65 -5.52
N PHE A 298 7.89 13.96 -5.82
CA PHE A 298 6.89 14.65 -6.63
C PHE A 298 7.52 15.12 -7.96
N PRO A 299 7.54 14.28 -9.02
CA PRO A 299 8.23 14.58 -10.27
C PRO A 299 7.72 15.87 -10.94
N ASP A 300 6.45 16.18 -10.77
CA ASP A 300 5.82 17.36 -11.36
C ASP A 300 5.99 18.63 -10.52
N LEU A 301 6.62 18.54 -9.33
CA LEU A 301 6.83 19.68 -8.46
C LEU A 301 7.77 20.71 -9.10
N PHE A 302 8.89 20.24 -9.66
CA PHE A 302 9.80 21.06 -10.43
C PHE A 302 10.20 20.32 -11.70
N THR A 303 9.92 20.96 -12.84
CA THR A 303 10.22 20.43 -14.17
C THR A 303 11.26 21.26 -14.91
N ARG A 304 11.65 22.40 -14.34
CA ARG A 304 12.58 23.38 -14.89
C ARG A 304 13.68 23.71 -13.88
N PRO A 305 14.75 24.39 -14.29
CA PRO A 305 15.74 24.92 -13.34
C PRO A 305 15.06 25.73 -12.24
N VAL A 306 15.42 25.48 -10.99
CA VAL A 306 14.81 26.11 -9.81
C VAL A 306 15.60 27.31 -9.39
N ILE A 307 14.93 28.45 -9.24
CA ILE A 307 15.47 29.66 -8.64
C ILE A 307 14.93 29.81 -7.24
N VAL A 308 15.82 29.87 -6.25
CA VAL A 308 15.48 30.29 -4.90
C VAL A 308 15.56 31.80 -4.85
N LEU A 309 14.40 32.44 -4.68
CA LEU A 309 14.29 33.90 -4.71
C LEU A 309 14.84 34.49 -3.42
N GLN A 310 15.87 35.32 -3.56
CA GLN A 310 16.46 36.06 -2.45
C GLN A 310 15.67 37.38 -2.27
N THR A 311 14.87 37.45 -1.21
CA THR A 311 14.18 38.65 -0.80
C THR A 311 15.05 39.49 0.12
N LYS A 312 14.77 40.80 0.26
CA LYS A 312 15.53 41.70 1.12
C LYS A 312 15.47 41.35 2.60
N ASP A 313 14.38 40.70 3.02
CA ASP A 313 14.15 40.33 4.41
C ASP A 313 14.96 39.11 4.87
N ILE A 314 15.48 38.34 3.89
CA ILE A 314 16.23 37.12 4.19
C ILE A 314 17.68 37.27 3.76
N SER A 315 18.56 37.39 4.74
CA SER A 315 20.00 37.24 4.55
C SER A 315 20.37 35.76 4.65
N PHE A 316 21.05 35.24 3.66
CA PHE A 316 21.56 33.85 3.68
C PHE A 316 22.67 33.74 4.73
N ASN A 317 22.37 33.05 5.82
CA ASN A 317 23.38 32.65 6.81
C ASN A 317 23.96 31.28 6.43
N LYS A 318 24.95 30.79 7.18
CA LYS A 318 25.63 29.52 6.89
C LYS A 318 24.68 28.34 6.92
N GLU A 319 23.73 28.33 7.85
CA GLU A 319 22.75 27.23 8.04
C GLU A 319 21.76 27.16 6.86
N LEU A 320 21.26 28.30 6.39
CA LEU A 320 20.37 28.36 5.23
C LEU A 320 21.11 28.01 3.94
N LEU A 321 22.35 28.47 3.79
CA LEU A 321 23.18 28.07 2.63
C LEU A 321 23.47 26.57 2.62
N SER A 322 23.69 25.95 3.78
CA SER A 322 23.84 24.50 3.88
C SER A 322 22.57 23.78 3.45
N ALA A 323 21.41 24.21 3.93
CA ALA A 323 20.12 23.59 3.54
C ALA A 323 19.82 23.76 2.04
N LEU A 324 20.23 24.87 1.43
CA LEU A 324 20.13 25.08 -0.02
C LEU A 324 21.12 24.19 -0.80
N SER A 325 22.32 23.99 -0.28
CA SER A 325 23.29 23.06 -0.86
C SER A 325 22.77 21.61 -0.82
N ASP A 326 22.14 21.22 0.29
CA ASP A 326 21.50 19.90 0.40
C ASP A 326 20.36 19.75 -0.61
N LEU A 327 19.54 20.80 -0.78
CA LEU A 327 18.47 20.82 -1.79
C LEU A 327 19.04 20.70 -3.20
N GLN A 328 20.13 21.41 -3.51
CA GLN A 328 20.82 21.33 -4.80
C GLN A 328 21.34 19.90 -5.06
N ALA A 329 22.00 19.29 -4.07
CA ALA A 329 22.48 17.91 -4.17
C ALA A 329 21.34 16.91 -4.40
N THR A 330 20.18 17.14 -3.77
CA THR A 330 18.99 16.31 -3.89
C THR A 330 18.37 16.34 -5.30
N TYR A 331 18.42 17.49 -6.00
CA TYR A 331 17.84 17.63 -7.35
C TYR A 331 18.84 17.38 -8.48
N GLN A 332 20.14 17.40 -8.19
CA GLN A 332 21.19 17.18 -9.19
C GLN A 332 21.04 15.86 -9.97
N PRO A 333 20.73 14.71 -9.35
CA PRO A 333 20.54 13.44 -10.06
C PRO A 333 19.41 13.47 -11.10
N PHE A 334 18.43 14.35 -10.91
CA PHE A 334 17.29 14.52 -11.81
C PHE A 334 17.53 15.55 -12.92
N GLY A 335 18.76 16.07 -13.03
CA GLY A 335 19.12 17.09 -14.03
C GLY A 335 18.54 18.48 -13.75
N ILE A 336 17.94 18.70 -12.57
CA ILE A 336 17.35 19.98 -12.19
C ILE A 336 18.41 20.78 -11.41
N SER A 337 18.82 21.93 -11.96
CA SER A 337 19.72 22.84 -11.26
C SER A 337 18.96 23.72 -10.29
N VAL A 338 19.49 23.89 -9.05
CA VAL A 338 18.97 24.83 -8.06
C VAL A 338 19.99 25.95 -7.88
N SER A 339 19.54 27.19 -8.01
CA SER A 339 20.39 28.38 -7.85
C SER A 339 19.64 29.49 -7.14
N THR A 340 20.37 30.52 -6.69
CA THR A 340 19.79 31.69 -6.01
C THR A 340 19.83 32.91 -6.93
N ALA A 341 18.76 33.72 -6.94
CA ALA A 341 18.72 34.99 -7.64
C ALA A 341 17.84 36.00 -6.90
N SER A 342 18.08 37.30 -7.17
CA SER A 342 17.25 38.39 -6.63
C SER A 342 15.97 38.65 -7.43
N GLN A 343 15.84 38.02 -8.59
CA GLN A 343 14.67 38.17 -9.47
C GLN A 343 14.32 36.82 -10.11
N ALA A 344 13.04 36.58 -10.32
CA ALA A 344 12.56 35.44 -11.05
C ALA A 344 13.04 35.47 -12.51
N GLN A 345 13.53 34.35 -13.02
CA GLN A 345 13.97 34.21 -14.42
C GLN A 345 12.86 33.57 -15.26
N ASN A 346 12.85 33.88 -16.53
CA ASN A 346 11.96 33.20 -17.47
C ASN A 346 12.37 31.73 -17.62
N ASN A 347 11.37 30.85 -17.79
CA ASN A 347 11.58 29.42 -17.94
C ASN A 347 12.27 28.75 -16.72
N SER A 348 11.97 29.23 -15.52
CA SER A 348 12.41 28.62 -14.27
C SER A 348 11.26 28.46 -13.30
N ASP A 349 11.30 27.40 -12.51
CA ASP A 349 10.45 27.21 -11.34
C ASP A 349 11.01 27.99 -10.16
N LEU A 350 10.20 28.32 -9.16
CA LEU A 350 10.60 29.18 -8.06
C LEU A 350 10.45 28.48 -6.70
N ILE A 351 11.39 28.79 -5.81
CA ILE A 351 11.22 28.64 -4.38
C ILE A 351 11.30 30.05 -3.77
N VAL A 352 10.21 30.48 -3.15
CA VAL A 352 10.11 31.78 -2.47
C VAL A 352 10.24 31.55 -0.97
N LEU A 353 11.28 32.12 -0.37
CA LEU A 353 11.50 32.07 1.08
C LEU A 353 11.01 33.36 1.72
N GLY A 354 10.23 33.25 2.80
CA GLY A 354 9.66 34.42 3.45
C GLY A 354 9.51 34.28 4.95
N LEU A 355 9.45 35.42 5.61
CA LEU A 355 9.06 35.52 7.02
C LEU A 355 7.64 36.09 7.08
N TYR A 356 6.93 35.83 8.17
CA TYR A 356 5.66 36.51 8.35
C TYR A 356 5.70 37.51 9.50
N PRO A 357 4.93 38.62 9.34
CA PRO A 357 4.08 38.95 8.20
C PRO A 357 4.90 39.12 6.92
N PRO A 358 4.38 38.64 5.77
CA PRO A 358 5.10 38.69 4.50
C PRO A 358 5.37 40.13 4.05
N SER A 359 6.56 40.35 3.49
CA SER A 359 6.93 41.65 2.92
C SER A 359 6.21 41.94 1.60
N GLU A 360 6.25 43.21 1.15
CA GLU A 360 5.68 43.61 -0.15
C GLU A 360 6.25 42.82 -1.34
N GLU A 361 7.51 42.33 -1.22
CA GLU A 361 8.14 41.52 -2.28
C GLU A 361 7.54 40.11 -2.38
N ILE A 362 7.03 39.57 -1.28
CA ILE A 362 6.46 38.21 -1.21
C ILE A 362 4.94 38.23 -1.46
N ASN A 363 4.26 39.31 -1.11
CA ASN A 363 2.81 39.43 -1.25
C ASN A 363 2.26 38.98 -2.61
N PRO A 364 2.88 39.30 -3.77
CA PRO A 364 2.35 38.86 -5.07
C PRO A 364 2.23 37.34 -5.21
N PHE A 365 3.07 36.57 -4.52
CA PHE A 365 3.07 35.12 -4.59
C PHE A 365 2.04 34.46 -3.68
N ILE A 366 1.52 35.18 -2.67
CA ILE A 366 0.61 34.60 -1.67
C ILE A 366 -0.84 35.08 -1.80
N VAL A 367 -1.09 36.13 -2.57
CA VAL A 367 -2.45 36.70 -2.76
C VAL A 367 -3.44 35.67 -3.29
N SER A 368 -3.01 34.76 -4.18
CA SER A 368 -3.84 33.70 -4.76
C SER A 368 -4.37 32.70 -3.72
N PHE A 369 -3.69 32.56 -2.58
CA PHE A 369 -4.09 31.64 -1.51
C PHE A 369 -5.13 32.20 -0.55
N GLY A 370 -5.43 33.51 -0.63
CA GLY A 370 -6.44 34.16 0.22
C GLY A 370 -6.12 34.15 1.71
N ILE A 371 -4.83 34.05 2.07
CA ILE A 371 -4.37 34.03 3.47
C ILE A 371 -4.35 35.47 4.01
N ASP A 372 -5.03 35.69 5.14
CA ASP A 372 -5.00 36.98 5.84
C ASP A 372 -4.02 36.93 7.00
N PHE A 373 -2.95 37.74 6.91
CA PHE A 373 -1.91 37.89 7.93
C PHE A 373 -2.15 39.10 8.86
N SER A 374 -3.30 39.77 8.75
CA SER A 374 -3.66 40.90 9.58
C SER A 374 -3.80 40.46 11.06
N PRO A 375 -3.32 41.21 12.04
CA PRO A 375 -3.62 40.92 13.43
C PRO A 375 -5.13 40.99 13.62
N SER A 376 -5.76 39.87 13.89
CA SER A 376 -7.21 39.81 14.16
C SER A 376 -7.45 40.71 15.39
N ALA A 377 -8.05 41.85 15.20
CA ALA A 377 -8.66 42.60 16.29
C ALA A 377 -9.55 41.63 17.04
N ALA A 378 -9.34 41.48 18.35
CA ALA A 378 -10.16 40.62 19.18
C ALA A 378 -11.62 40.80 18.77
N ILE A 379 -12.26 39.74 18.35
CA ILE A 379 -13.70 39.72 18.06
C ILE A 379 -14.34 40.12 19.40
N GLN A 380 -14.62 41.41 19.55
CA GLN A 380 -15.53 41.88 20.57
C GLN A 380 -16.86 41.22 20.26
N GLY A 381 -17.29 40.38 21.19
CA GLY A 381 -18.49 39.59 21.04
C GLY A 381 -19.66 40.43 20.56
N GLU A 382 -20.02 40.25 19.33
CA GLU A 382 -21.36 40.64 18.88
C GLU A 382 -22.34 39.76 19.64
N SER A 383 -23.06 40.43 20.54
CA SER A 383 -24.18 39.87 21.25
C SER A 383 -25.13 39.24 20.22
N SER A 384 -25.28 37.93 20.31
CA SER A 384 -26.31 37.19 19.56
C SER A 384 -27.63 37.92 19.60
N PRO A 385 -28.29 38.22 18.47
CA PRO A 385 -29.63 38.71 18.49
C PRO A 385 -30.52 37.67 19.17
N THR A 386 -31.16 38.07 20.27
CA THR A 386 -32.15 37.25 20.95
C THR A 386 -33.32 37.06 20.01
N ILE A 387 -33.45 35.90 19.38
CA ILE A 387 -34.59 35.55 18.55
C ILE A 387 -35.72 35.20 19.52
N THR A 388 -36.67 36.14 19.66
CA THR A 388 -37.94 35.90 20.33
C THR A 388 -38.76 34.96 19.45
N PRO A 389 -39.23 33.79 19.96
CA PRO A 389 -40.04 32.90 19.11
C PRO A 389 -41.41 33.52 18.82
N PRO A 390 -41.89 33.45 17.59
CA PRO A 390 -43.28 33.87 17.27
C PRO A 390 -44.29 32.88 17.88
N PRO A 391 -45.53 33.32 18.19
CA PRO A 391 -46.54 32.49 18.80
C PRO A 391 -46.99 31.37 17.86
N ALA A 392 -47.23 30.21 18.43
CA ALA A 392 -47.67 29.01 17.77
C ALA A 392 -48.94 29.18 16.96
N ALA A 393 -48.87 28.95 15.63
CA ALA A 393 -50.05 28.69 14.81
C ALA A 393 -50.22 27.19 14.61
N VAL A 394 -51.39 26.72 15.00
CA VAL A 394 -51.85 25.33 14.85
C VAL A 394 -52.23 25.12 13.37
N GLY A 395 -51.76 24.09 12.72
CA GLY A 395 -52.36 23.63 11.46
C GLY A 395 -51.45 22.87 10.52
N SER A 396 -51.78 21.60 10.39
CA SER A 396 -51.62 20.65 9.30
C SER A 396 -50.23 20.13 8.89
N ALA A 397 -50.15 18.81 8.95
CA ALA A 397 -49.08 17.92 8.50
C ALA A 397 -48.75 18.05 7.01
N ALA A 398 -47.50 18.19 6.70
CA ALA A 398 -46.88 17.74 5.45
C ALA A 398 -45.43 17.35 5.76
N GLU A 399 -45.11 16.08 5.58
CA GLU A 399 -43.77 15.53 5.70
C GLU A 399 -42.86 16.20 4.68
N SER A 400 -41.86 16.92 5.15
CA SER A 400 -40.71 17.34 4.36
C SER A 400 -39.46 16.74 4.98
N ILE A 401 -38.86 15.82 4.25
CA ILE A 401 -37.55 15.23 4.55
C ILE A 401 -36.53 16.37 4.43
N ALA A 402 -36.14 16.92 5.58
CA ALA A 402 -35.05 17.89 5.64
C ALA A 402 -33.72 17.14 5.59
N THR A 403 -33.00 17.26 4.48
CA THR A 403 -31.61 16.86 4.34
C THR A 403 -30.77 17.70 5.30
N LEU A 404 -30.32 17.11 6.39
CA LEU A 404 -29.40 17.74 7.32
C LEU A 404 -28.01 17.82 6.66
N ALA A 405 -27.62 19.01 6.23
CA ALA A 405 -26.24 19.33 5.91
C ALA A 405 -25.37 19.18 7.16
N PRO A 406 -24.16 18.62 7.07
CA PRO A 406 -23.28 18.48 8.22
C PRO A 406 -22.89 19.88 8.72
N THR A 407 -23.23 20.14 9.99
CA THR A 407 -22.81 21.36 10.68
C THR A 407 -21.29 21.32 10.88
N PRO A 408 -20.51 22.31 10.45
CA PRO A 408 -19.09 22.32 10.73
C PRO A 408 -18.86 22.40 12.23
N THR A 409 -18.09 21.45 12.76
CA THR A 409 -17.72 21.40 14.17
C THR A 409 -16.79 22.58 14.45
N GLN A 410 -17.27 23.61 15.12
CA GLN A 410 -16.44 24.72 15.61
C GLN A 410 -15.54 24.20 16.73
N PHE A 411 -14.24 24.14 16.49
CA PHE A 411 -13.24 23.97 17.54
C PHE A 411 -13.06 25.26 18.29
N THR A 412 -13.53 25.32 19.52
CA THR A 412 -13.29 26.46 20.42
C THR A 412 -11.90 26.27 21.04
N LEU A 413 -10.88 26.90 20.49
CA LEU A 413 -9.57 27.06 21.13
C LEU A 413 -9.68 28.13 22.22
N SER A 414 -10.10 27.75 23.40
CA SER A 414 -10.04 28.61 24.59
C SER A 414 -8.61 28.61 25.13
N ASN A 415 -7.89 29.69 24.89
CA ASN A 415 -6.63 30.20 25.41
C ASN A 415 -5.65 30.63 24.30
N LEU A 416 -6.11 31.50 23.40
CA LEU A 416 -5.21 32.21 22.49
C LEU A 416 -4.63 33.41 23.24
N SER A 417 -3.35 33.27 23.65
CA SER A 417 -2.56 34.44 24.06
C SER A 417 -2.44 35.43 22.90
N SER A 418 -2.40 36.74 23.20
CA SER A 418 -2.30 37.85 22.26
C SER A 418 -1.09 37.72 21.32
N GLY A 419 -1.19 36.95 20.27
CA GLY A 419 -0.21 36.78 19.21
C GLY A 419 -0.88 37.02 17.86
N ASN A 420 -0.13 37.36 16.83
CA ASN A 420 -0.60 37.49 15.46
C ASN A 420 -1.20 36.14 15.03
N ASN A 421 -2.41 36.16 14.50
CA ASN A 421 -3.09 34.97 13.97
C ASN A 421 -3.19 35.10 12.46
N PHE A 422 -3.25 33.96 11.77
CA PHE A 422 -3.56 33.89 10.33
C PHE A 422 -4.99 33.38 10.15
N LEU A 423 -5.69 33.92 9.18
CA LEU A 423 -6.90 33.30 8.67
C LEU A 423 -6.53 32.57 7.38
N ILE A 424 -6.61 31.25 7.40
CA ILE A 424 -6.25 30.39 6.25
C ILE A 424 -7.51 29.74 5.73
N PRO A 425 -7.85 29.88 4.44
CA PRO A 425 -8.99 29.20 3.84
C PRO A 425 -8.94 27.69 4.07
N GLY A 426 -10.05 27.11 4.51
CA GLY A 426 -10.14 25.69 4.82
C GLY A 426 -9.63 25.26 6.21
N PHE A 427 -8.70 26.03 6.81
CA PHE A 427 -8.14 25.72 8.15
C PHE A 427 -8.69 26.63 9.25
N GLY A 428 -9.24 27.79 8.89
CA GLY A 428 -9.69 28.78 9.87
C GLY A 428 -8.55 29.63 10.45
N THR A 429 -8.72 30.11 11.69
CA THR A 429 -7.75 30.97 12.37
C THR A 429 -6.70 30.16 13.08
N ILE A 430 -5.42 30.35 12.73
CA ILE A 430 -4.27 29.63 13.28
C ILE A 430 -3.30 30.62 13.91
N PRO A 431 -2.71 30.32 15.10
CA PRO A 431 -1.68 31.18 15.67
C PRO A 431 -0.42 31.16 14.78
N SER A 432 0.16 32.34 14.55
CA SER A 432 1.40 32.46 13.78
C SER A 432 2.60 31.82 14.48
N LYS A 433 2.56 31.86 15.83
CA LYS A 433 3.65 31.34 16.66
C LYS A 433 3.66 29.83 16.70
N GLY A 434 4.79 29.24 16.35
CA GLY A 434 5.00 27.78 16.42
C GLY A 434 4.57 27.01 15.15
N PHE A 435 4.15 27.70 14.09
CA PHE A 435 3.82 27.07 12.81
C PHE A 435 4.61 27.68 11.66
N SER A 436 4.75 26.91 10.60
CA SER A 436 5.33 27.33 9.33
C SER A 436 4.39 26.95 8.21
N LEU A 437 4.38 27.69 7.09
CA LEU A 437 3.49 27.48 5.97
C LEU A 437 4.28 27.02 4.74
N VAL A 438 3.75 26.03 4.05
CA VAL A 438 4.21 25.60 2.74
C VAL A 438 3.05 25.79 1.77
N LEU A 439 3.24 26.61 0.75
CA LEU A 439 2.23 26.91 -0.26
C LEU A 439 2.78 26.50 -1.61
N PHE A 440 1.94 25.91 -2.45
CA PHE A 440 2.33 25.48 -3.79
C PHE A 440 1.37 26.02 -4.84
N GLU A 441 1.90 26.72 -5.81
CA GLU A 441 1.16 27.23 -6.97
C GLU A 441 1.67 26.59 -8.25
N ASN A 442 0.78 25.92 -8.96
CA ASN A 442 1.05 25.40 -10.29
C ASN A 442 0.39 26.33 -11.31
N SER A 443 1.18 27.01 -12.12
CA SER A 443 0.71 27.84 -13.22
C SER A 443 1.27 27.34 -14.55
N ALA A 444 0.66 27.72 -15.66
CA ALA A 444 1.12 27.34 -16.99
C ALA A 444 2.57 27.79 -17.28
N ASP A 445 3.00 28.88 -16.63
CA ASP A 445 4.32 29.47 -16.87
C ASP A 445 5.40 28.88 -15.96
N ARG A 446 5.08 28.48 -14.74
CA ARG A 446 6.03 27.97 -13.74
C ARG A 446 5.36 27.35 -12.52
N ASN A 447 6.07 26.50 -11.84
CA ASN A 447 5.73 26.03 -10.50
C ASN A 447 6.39 26.91 -9.43
N THR A 448 5.65 27.23 -8.38
CA THR A 448 6.14 28.09 -7.31
C THR A 448 5.88 27.43 -5.95
N LEU A 449 6.94 27.12 -5.22
CA LEU A 449 6.89 26.66 -3.83
C LEU A 449 7.21 27.81 -2.90
N ILE A 450 6.32 28.13 -1.97
CA ILE A 450 6.49 29.25 -1.06
C ILE A 450 6.62 28.70 0.36
N LEU A 451 7.69 29.09 1.03
CA LEU A 451 8.00 28.68 2.39
C LEU A 451 7.98 29.91 3.30
N LEU A 452 7.07 29.91 4.26
CA LEU A 452 6.92 31.03 5.21
C LEU A 452 7.10 30.52 6.64
N ALA A 453 7.87 31.26 7.43
CA ALA A 453 8.09 30.97 8.83
C ALA A 453 8.16 32.24 9.69
N GLU A 454 8.06 32.08 11.00
CA GLU A 454 8.12 33.19 11.97
C GLU A 454 9.53 33.81 12.04
N THR A 455 10.58 32.96 11.97
CA THR A 455 11.98 33.38 12.08
C THR A 455 12.83 32.69 11.01
N LYS A 456 14.06 33.21 10.81
CA LYS A 456 15.02 32.62 9.86
C LYS A 456 15.45 31.22 10.25
N GLU A 457 15.56 30.95 11.54
CA GLU A 457 15.89 29.63 12.08
C GLU A 457 14.78 28.62 11.72
N LYS A 458 13.52 28.99 11.98
CA LYS A 458 12.36 28.16 11.65
C LYS A 458 12.19 27.97 10.13
N LEU A 459 12.54 28.98 9.33
CA LEU A 459 12.55 28.85 7.88
C LEU A 459 13.61 27.85 7.40
N THR A 460 14.79 27.88 8.01
CA THR A 460 15.86 26.91 7.74
C THR A 460 15.43 25.50 8.14
N ASP A 461 14.79 25.36 9.30
CA ASP A 461 14.29 24.07 9.77
C ASP A 461 13.15 23.55 8.87
N LEU A 462 12.26 24.43 8.39
CA LEU A 462 11.24 24.07 7.41
C LEU A 462 11.87 23.57 6.10
N LEU A 463 12.89 24.25 5.59
CA LEU A 463 13.58 23.83 4.35
C LEU A 463 14.25 22.45 4.53
N LYS A 464 14.88 22.20 5.70
CA LYS A 464 15.42 20.87 6.03
C LYS A 464 14.33 19.83 6.14
N LEU A 465 13.21 20.14 6.81
CA LEU A 465 12.07 19.26 7.00
C LEU A 465 11.51 18.78 5.66
N ILE A 466 11.27 19.67 4.71
CA ILE A 466 10.77 19.30 3.38
C ILE A 466 11.80 18.53 2.55
N ASN A 467 13.09 18.83 2.72
CA ASN A 467 14.16 18.12 2.02
C ASN A 467 14.37 16.69 2.56
N THR A 468 14.15 16.48 3.85
CA THR A 468 14.26 15.14 4.49
C THR A 468 12.98 14.33 4.49
N GLY A 469 11.87 14.89 4.04
CA GLY A 469 10.59 14.17 3.90
C GLY A 469 9.77 14.00 5.16
N SER A 470 10.01 14.80 6.21
CA SER A 470 9.27 14.73 7.47
C SER A 470 7.96 15.53 7.45
N LEU A 471 7.25 15.57 6.32
CA LEU A 471 5.98 16.31 6.16
C LEU A 471 4.78 15.63 6.83
N GLU A 472 4.94 14.43 7.38
CA GLU A 472 3.87 13.69 8.06
C GLU A 472 3.24 14.44 9.25
N GLY A 473 4.01 15.32 9.89
CA GLY A 473 3.53 16.18 10.97
C GLY A 473 2.76 17.41 10.49
N CYS A 474 2.71 17.68 9.19
CA CYS A 474 2.04 18.86 8.64
C CYS A 474 0.56 18.55 8.34
N MET A 475 -0.31 19.51 8.64
CA MET A 475 -1.70 19.47 8.18
C MET A 475 -1.73 19.97 6.74
N MET A 476 -2.25 19.20 5.81
CA MET A 476 -2.29 19.53 4.38
C MET A 476 -3.73 19.58 3.86
N GLN A 477 -4.04 20.62 3.11
CA GLN A 477 -5.29 20.74 2.36
C GLN A 477 -5.02 21.48 1.05
N ASP A 478 -5.42 20.88 -0.07
CA ASP A 478 -5.19 21.40 -1.42
C ASP A 478 -3.72 21.81 -1.66
N HIS A 479 -3.45 23.09 -1.82
CA HIS A 479 -2.14 23.66 -2.10
C HIS A 479 -1.47 24.30 -0.87
N ILE A 480 -1.98 24.05 0.34
CA ILE A 480 -1.52 24.63 1.59
C ILE A 480 -1.15 23.53 2.56
N ALA A 481 0.07 23.61 3.13
CA ALA A 481 0.46 22.80 4.26
C ALA A 481 0.89 23.68 5.44
N ILE A 482 0.49 23.27 6.64
CA ILE A 482 0.81 23.94 7.90
C ILE A 482 1.64 22.98 8.72
N CYS A 483 2.90 23.33 8.93
CA CYS A 483 3.87 22.50 9.62
C CYS A 483 4.17 23.03 11.02
N PRO A 484 4.28 22.16 12.05
CA PRO A 484 4.71 22.59 13.39
C PRO A 484 6.16 23.07 13.34
N GLY A 485 6.43 24.20 13.98
CA GLY A 485 7.74 24.83 13.98
C GLY A 485 8.75 24.26 14.98
N GLU A 486 8.41 23.23 15.75
CA GLU A 486 9.33 22.53 16.67
C GLU A 486 9.29 21.02 16.39
N THR A 487 10.38 20.50 15.85
CA THR A 487 10.68 19.06 15.79
C THR A 487 11.30 18.56 17.10
N THR A 488 10.72 18.93 18.25
CA THR A 488 11.04 18.21 19.49
C THR A 488 10.10 17.02 19.56
N GLY A 489 10.65 15.81 19.52
CA GLY A 489 9.99 14.50 19.50
C GLY A 489 8.93 14.26 20.59
N LYS A 490 7.90 15.07 20.57
CA LYS A 490 6.63 14.82 21.24
C LYS A 490 5.60 14.55 20.18
N THR A 491 5.24 13.29 20.08
CA THR A 491 4.04 12.83 19.40
C THR A 491 2.90 13.81 19.70
N VAL A 492 2.48 14.58 18.71
CA VAL A 492 1.22 15.33 18.80
C VAL A 492 0.15 14.27 18.85
N ILE A 493 -0.45 14.07 20.02
CA ILE A 493 -1.62 13.20 20.18
C ILE A 493 -2.73 13.87 19.36
N VAL A 494 -2.95 13.37 18.15
CA VAL A 494 -4.16 13.64 17.38
C VAL A 494 -5.30 13.12 18.24
N PRO A 495 -6.30 13.93 18.64
CA PRO A 495 -7.44 13.40 19.36
C PRO A 495 -8.14 12.37 18.50
N THR A 496 -8.01 11.12 18.89
CA THR A 496 -8.75 10.00 18.29
C THR A 496 -10.23 10.33 18.45
N SER A 497 -10.96 10.43 17.35
CA SER A 497 -12.40 10.57 17.36
C SER A 497 -12.98 9.42 18.20
N THR A 498 -13.55 9.76 19.35
CA THR A 498 -14.26 8.80 20.22
C THR A 498 -15.30 8.08 19.38
N PRO A 499 -15.36 6.74 19.39
CA PRO A 499 -16.40 6.02 18.68
C PRO A 499 -17.76 6.43 19.26
N ILE A 500 -18.67 6.88 18.42
CA ILE A 500 -20.05 7.15 18.80
C ILE A 500 -20.64 5.81 19.26
N ALA A 501 -21.03 5.74 20.53
CA ALA A 501 -21.70 4.58 21.09
C ALA A 501 -23.00 4.35 20.31
N HIS A 502 -23.07 3.24 19.59
CA HIS A 502 -24.29 2.81 18.93
C HIS A 502 -25.31 2.42 20.02
N THR A 503 -26.39 3.17 20.13
CA THR A 503 -27.57 2.77 20.88
C THR A 503 -28.14 1.50 20.23
N PRO A 504 -28.36 0.42 20.96
CA PRO A 504 -28.90 -0.80 20.36
C PRO A 504 -30.32 -0.54 19.86
N ILE A 505 -30.59 -0.93 18.62
CA ILE A 505 -31.92 -0.90 18.00
C ILE A 505 -32.80 -1.89 18.77
N PRO A 506 -34.00 -1.51 19.25
CA PRO A 506 -34.90 -2.43 19.90
C PRO A 506 -35.37 -3.54 18.95
N PRO A 507 -35.59 -4.77 19.42
CA PRO A 507 -35.99 -5.88 18.58
C PRO A 507 -37.39 -5.62 17.97
N VAL A 508 -37.44 -5.83 16.64
CA VAL A 508 -38.71 -5.77 15.89
C VAL A 508 -39.57 -6.95 16.32
N SER A 509 -40.77 -6.67 16.83
CA SER A 509 -41.77 -7.68 17.14
C SER A 509 -42.20 -8.46 15.89
N PRO A 510 -42.40 -9.78 15.97
CA PRO A 510 -42.86 -10.55 14.83
C PRO A 510 -44.26 -10.13 14.40
N MET A 511 -44.44 -9.88 13.13
CA MET A 511 -45.70 -9.58 12.48
C MET A 511 -46.58 -10.85 12.51
N GLU A 512 -47.74 -10.79 13.18
CA GLU A 512 -48.72 -11.86 13.15
C GLU A 512 -49.24 -12.09 11.73
N THR A 513 -49.17 -13.33 11.26
CA THR A 513 -49.76 -13.79 10.00
C THR A 513 -51.28 -13.84 10.17
N PRO A 514 -52.10 -13.22 9.31
CA PRO A 514 -53.52 -13.38 9.34
C PRO A 514 -53.92 -14.80 8.92
N ALA A 515 -54.75 -15.45 9.75
CA ALA A 515 -55.38 -16.70 9.44
C ALA A 515 -56.44 -16.50 8.34
N GLY A 516 -56.30 -17.31 7.27
CA GLY A 516 -57.23 -17.42 6.17
C GLY A 516 -57.05 -18.78 5.50
#